data_a0f19fc48c64d997c7c5c5d745b6d0ff
#
_entry.id   a0f19fc48c64d997c7c5c5d745b6d0ff
#
_cell.length_a   1.000
_cell.length_b   1.000
_cell.length_c   1.000
_cell.angle_alpha   90.00
_cell.angle_beta   90.00
_cell.angle_gamma   90.00
#
_symmetry.space_group_name_H-M   'P 1'
#
loop_
_entity.id
_entity.type
_entity.pdbx_description
1 polymer ?
#
loop_
_entity_poly.entity_id
_entity_poly.type
_entity_poly.pdbx_seq_one_letter_code
_entity_poly.pdbx_strand_id
1 'polypeptide(L)'
;MKRKLLGFLVLIGGLLFLKSYVLDIRRISGHSMEPTLSDGQFVVIWKLAYGIQLPAANRYLCRWGMPKTGDTVLYHIDGRFVVKRCVKIENTELHFISAPQKSAESYGSLILDDNRTVALNRVQFRNLGGLLPQAEQYVPTGFILALGDNATQSRDSRDYGFVSVDSICGRLLWN
;
A
#
# COMPACT_ATOMS: atom_id res chain seq x y z
N MET A 1 30.56 29.96 22.92
CA MET A 1 30.49 29.35 21.58
C MET A 1 30.23 27.83 21.63
N LYS A 2 30.99 27.02 22.38
CA LYS A 2 30.83 25.53 22.45
C LYS A 2 29.43 25.03 22.81
N ARG A 3 28.74 25.64 23.79
CA ARG A 3 27.37 25.26 24.18
C ARG A 3 26.32 25.53 23.11
N LYS A 4 26.44 26.62 22.35
CA LYS A 4 25.53 26.92 21.21
C LYS A 4 25.75 25.94 20.03
N LEU A 5 27.01 25.60 19.77
CA LEU A 5 27.36 24.60 18.74
C LEU A 5 26.83 23.21 19.11
N LEU A 6 26.97 22.80 20.39
CA LEU A 6 26.44 21.51 20.85
C LEU A 6 24.92 21.47 20.73
N GLY A 7 24.21 22.52 21.14
CA GLY A 7 22.75 22.62 20.97
C GLY A 7 22.31 22.53 19.51
N PHE A 8 23.03 23.17 18.62
CA PHE A 8 22.76 23.09 17.17
C PHE A 8 22.97 21.67 16.60
N LEU A 9 24.06 21.00 17.01
CA LEU A 9 24.31 19.61 16.60
C LEU A 9 23.26 18.63 17.11
N VAL A 10 22.81 18.79 18.36
CA VAL A 10 21.70 17.98 18.93
C VAL A 10 20.40 18.22 18.17
N LEU A 11 20.09 19.47 17.82
CA LEU A 11 18.90 19.78 17.02
C LEU A 11 18.94 19.11 15.65
N ILE A 12 20.07 19.25 14.92
CA ILE A 12 20.23 18.61 13.63
C ILE A 12 20.13 17.08 13.74
N GLY A 13 20.81 16.48 14.73
CA GLY A 13 20.74 15.05 14.99
C GLY A 13 19.30 14.59 15.26
N GLY A 14 18.55 15.34 16.06
CA GLY A 14 17.14 15.08 16.33
C GLY A 14 16.24 15.16 15.08
N LEU A 15 16.46 16.16 14.22
CA LEU A 15 15.73 16.31 12.96
C LEU A 15 16.04 15.19 11.98
N LEU A 16 17.32 14.79 11.87
CA LEU A 16 17.74 13.68 11.03
C LEU A 16 17.16 12.35 11.53
N PHE A 17 17.16 12.14 12.84
CA PHE A 17 16.51 10.97 13.46
C PHE A 17 15.01 10.94 13.17
N LEU A 18 14.32 12.06 13.36
CA LEU A 18 12.88 12.19 13.11
C LEU A 18 12.56 11.83 11.65
N LYS A 19 13.28 12.41 10.70
CA LYS A 19 13.12 12.10 9.26
C LYS A 19 13.43 10.65 8.93
N SER A 20 14.48 10.08 9.52
CA SER A 20 14.93 8.73 9.19
C SER A 20 13.99 7.64 9.73
N TYR A 21 13.43 7.83 10.92
CA TYR A 21 12.71 6.76 11.62
C TYR A 21 11.23 7.05 11.88
N VAL A 22 10.80 8.30 11.96
CA VAL A 22 9.43 8.65 12.39
C VAL A 22 8.57 9.13 11.23
N LEU A 23 9.04 10.15 10.52
CA LEU A 23 8.28 10.80 9.46
C LEU A 23 9.11 10.84 8.17
N ASP A 24 8.42 10.73 7.04
CA ASP A 24 9.00 10.99 5.72
C ASP A 24 8.04 11.88 4.92
N ILE A 25 8.61 12.79 4.13
CA ILE A 25 7.83 13.64 3.23
C ILE A 25 8.11 13.16 1.82
N ARG A 26 7.05 12.80 1.10
CA ARG A 26 7.11 12.32 -0.27
C ARG A 26 6.27 13.17 -1.20
N ARG A 27 6.77 13.37 -2.39
CA ARG A 27 5.98 13.92 -3.50
C ARG A 27 5.32 12.78 -4.25
N ILE A 28 4.01 12.86 -4.44
CA ILE A 28 3.25 11.90 -5.24
C ILE A 28 3.66 12.08 -6.70
N SER A 29 3.84 10.97 -7.39
CA SER A 29 4.11 10.94 -8.82
C SER A 29 3.11 10.04 -9.52
N GLY A 30 2.39 10.59 -10.49
CA GLY A 30 1.36 9.91 -11.27
C GLY A 30 -0.04 10.04 -10.69
N HIS A 31 -1.00 9.57 -11.46
CA HIS A 31 -2.44 9.81 -11.25
C HIS A 31 -3.17 8.63 -10.60
N SER A 32 -2.43 7.62 -10.12
CA SER A 32 -3.02 6.35 -9.64
C SER A 32 -3.82 6.47 -8.34
N MET A 33 -3.67 7.55 -7.59
CA MET A 33 -4.40 7.83 -6.35
C MET A 33 -5.39 8.97 -6.46
N GLU A 34 -5.62 9.48 -7.66
CA GLU A 34 -6.68 10.46 -7.89
C GLU A 34 -8.07 9.84 -7.71
N PRO A 35 -9.04 10.60 -7.22
CA PRO A 35 -8.96 12.02 -6.85
C PRO A 35 -8.40 12.30 -5.46
N THR A 36 -8.09 11.28 -4.66
CA THR A 36 -7.67 11.44 -3.25
C THR A 36 -6.32 12.15 -3.12
N LEU A 37 -5.35 11.78 -3.96
CA LEU A 37 -4.02 12.39 -4.00
C LEU A 37 -3.71 12.80 -5.43
N SER A 38 -3.38 14.07 -5.63
CA SER A 38 -3.03 14.60 -6.94
C SER A 38 -1.55 14.40 -7.28
N ASP A 39 -1.23 14.33 -8.57
CA ASP A 39 0.17 14.35 -9.03
C ASP A 39 0.88 15.61 -8.52
N GLY A 40 2.12 15.46 -8.08
CA GLY A 40 2.93 16.53 -7.52
C GLY A 40 2.63 16.92 -6.08
N GLN A 41 1.54 16.42 -5.47
CA GLN A 41 1.19 16.70 -4.07
C GLN A 41 2.25 16.17 -3.10
N PHE A 42 2.55 16.93 -2.04
CA PHE A 42 3.38 16.46 -0.94
C PHE A 42 2.50 15.80 0.12
N VAL A 43 2.95 14.65 0.59
CA VAL A 43 2.30 13.88 1.65
C VAL A 43 3.28 13.55 2.76
N VAL A 44 2.77 13.40 3.97
CA VAL A 44 3.58 12.99 5.14
C VAL A 44 3.27 11.54 5.47
N ILE A 45 4.32 10.74 5.52
CA ILE A 45 4.27 9.32 5.85
C ILE A 45 4.70 9.12 7.30
N TRP A 46 3.87 8.48 8.09
CA TRP A 46 4.22 8.03 9.43
C TRP A 46 4.83 6.64 9.35
N LYS A 47 6.15 6.57 9.49
CA LYS A 47 6.93 5.34 9.36
C LYS A 47 6.72 4.37 10.52
N LEU A 48 6.43 4.88 11.71
CA LEU A 48 6.18 4.07 12.91
C LEU A 48 4.72 3.59 13.02
N ALA A 49 3.91 3.70 11.98
CA ALA A 49 2.50 3.32 12.01
C ALA A 49 2.29 1.85 12.42
N TYR A 50 3.19 0.97 12.00
CA TYR A 50 3.04 -0.47 12.19
C TYR A 50 4.20 -1.12 12.92
N GLY A 51 5.31 -0.40 13.16
CA GLY A 51 6.50 -0.95 13.78
C GLY A 51 7.76 -0.14 13.45
N ILE A 52 8.91 -0.66 13.83
CA ILE A 52 10.22 -0.15 13.44
C ILE A 52 10.74 -1.01 12.29
N GLN A 53 10.84 -0.42 11.11
CA GLN A 53 11.42 -1.08 9.94
C GLN A 53 12.92 -0.82 9.88
N LEU A 54 13.69 -1.87 9.57
CA LEU A 54 15.12 -1.72 9.36
C LEU A 54 15.36 -1.02 8.01
N PRO A 55 16.16 0.06 7.98
CA PRO A 55 16.56 0.68 6.73
C PRO A 55 17.20 -0.35 5.79
N ALA A 56 16.80 -0.35 4.54
CA ALA A 56 17.30 -1.23 3.47
C ALA A 56 17.03 -2.75 3.62
N ALA A 57 16.29 -3.20 4.63
CA ALA A 57 16.09 -4.64 4.87
C ALA A 57 14.68 -5.15 4.52
N ASN A 58 13.74 -4.31 4.09
CA ASN A 58 12.34 -4.68 3.78
C ASN A 58 11.71 -5.63 4.83
N ARG A 59 12.05 -5.42 6.10
CA ARG A 59 11.51 -6.19 7.23
C ARG A 59 11.45 -5.32 8.48
N TYR A 60 10.53 -5.66 9.36
CA TYR A 60 10.43 -5.02 10.66
C TYR A 60 11.41 -5.62 11.67
N LEU A 61 12.08 -4.77 12.44
CA LEU A 61 12.79 -5.14 13.66
C LEU A 61 11.79 -5.51 14.75
N CYS A 62 10.75 -4.70 14.90
CA CYS A 62 9.66 -4.91 15.84
C CYS A 62 8.37 -4.38 15.20
N ARG A 63 7.28 -5.15 15.30
CA ARG A 63 5.97 -4.78 14.79
C ARG A 63 4.96 -4.74 15.93
N TRP A 64 4.14 -3.68 16.00
CA TRP A 64 3.06 -3.51 16.97
C TRP A 64 1.70 -3.27 16.33
N GLY A 65 1.63 -3.21 15.02
CA GLY A 65 0.39 -2.98 14.29
C GLY A 65 0.40 -3.58 12.90
N MET A 66 -0.78 -3.67 12.33
CA MET A 66 -1.05 -4.13 10.97
C MET A 66 -1.82 -3.06 10.20
N PRO A 67 -1.66 -2.99 8.87
CA PRO A 67 -2.52 -2.14 8.05
C PRO A 67 -3.99 -2.48 8.25
N LYS A 68 -4.83 -1.45 8.18
CA LYS A 68 -6.29 -1.61 8.24
C LYS A 68 -6.88 -1.26 6.88
N THR A 69 -8.05 -1.83 6.60
CA THR A 69 -8.84 -1.42 5.43
C THR A 69 -9.09 0.09 5.47
N GLY A 70 -8.80 0.77 4.36
CA GLY A 70 -8.86 2.22 4.24
C GLY A 70 -7.52 2.95 4.42
N ASP A 71 -6.52 2.35 5.08
CA ASP A 71 -5.20 2.96 5.23
C ASP A 71 -4.56 3.21 3.86
N THR A 72 -4.07 4.41 3.63
CA THR A 72 -3.18 4.70 2.49
C THR A 72 -1.75 4.43 2.90
N VAL A 73 -1.15 3.42 2.30
CA VAL A 73 0.16 2.88 2.69
C VAL A 73 1.23 3.19 1.65
N LEU A 74 2.44 3.47 2.14
CA LEU A 74 3.67 3.51 1.34
C LEU A 74 4.37 2.16 1.48
N TYR A 75 4.67 1.51 0.37
CA TYR A 75 5.43 0.26 0.36
C TYR A 75 6.45 0.23 -0.77
N HIS A 76 7.36 -0.72 -0.68
CA HIS A 76 8.42 -0.92 -1.67
C HIS A 76 8.13 -2.17 -2.51
N ILE A 77 8.12 -2.01 -3.83
CA ILE A 77 7.96 -3.11 -4.80
C ILE A 77 8.79 -2.82 -6.05
N ASP A 78 9.45 -3.82 -6.60
CA ASP A 78 10.27 -3.72 -7.83
C ASP A 78 11.27 -2.55 -7.80
N GLY A 79 11.91 -2.29 -6.66
CA GLY A 79 12.87 -1.20 -6.51
C GLY A 79 12.25 0.20 -6.39
N ARG A 80 10.92 0.32 -6.28
CA ARG A 80 10.20 1.59 -6.25
C ARG A 80 9.32 1.73 -5.01
N PHE A 81 9.17 2.95 -4.55
CA PHE A 81 8.17 3.29 -3.55
C PHE A 81 6.83 3.56 -4.23
N VAL A 82 5.79 2.96 -3.71
CA VAL A 82 4.43 3.04 -4.26
C VAL A 82 3.47 3.40 -3.14
N VAL A 83 2.53 4.29 -3.43
CA VAL A 83 1.43 4.65 -2.53
C VAL A 83 0.14 4.08 -3.07
N LYS A 84 -0.59 3.29 -2.25
CA LYS A 84 -1.89 2.69 -2.57
C LYS A 84 -2.76 2.61 -1.33
N ARG A 85 -4.05 2.39 -1.55
CA ARG A 85 -5.01 2.13 -0.48
C ARG A 85 -5.10 0.65 -0.16
N CYS A 86 -4.96 0.29 1.12
CA CYS A 86 -5.27 -1.03 1.62
C CYS A 86 -6.79 -1.24 1.55
N VAL A 87 -7.26 -2.15 0.69
CA VAL A 87 -8.70 -2.40 0.51
C VAL A 87 -9.16 -3.69 1.18
N LYS A 88 -8.25 -4.66 1.33
CA LYS A 88 -8.49 -5.90 2.09
C LYS A 88 -7.21 -6.26 2.85
N ILE A 89 -7.40 -6.78 4.04
CA ILE A 89 -6.31 -7.26 4.92
C ILE A 89 -6.20 -8.78 4.87
N GLU A 90 -5.16 -9.33 5.47
CA GLU A 90 -4.96 -10.78 5.58
C GLU A 90 -6.19 -11.52 6.09
N ASN A 91 -6.38 -12.75 5.63
CA ASN A 91 -7.48 -13.64 5.96
C ASN A 91 -8.88 -13.09 5.64
N THR A 92 -8.97 -12.02 4.84
CA THR A 92 -10.26 -11.52 4.33
C THR A 92 -10.62 -12.28 3.07
N GLU A 93 -11.86 -12.73 2.99
CA GLU A 93 -12.41 -13.41 1.81
C GLU A 93 -12.51 -12.48 0.61
N LEU A 94 -12.23 -13.03 -0.55
CA LEU A 94 -12.31 -12.36 -1.85
C LEU A 94 -13.49 -12.91 -2.64
N HIS A 95 -14.46 -12.07 -2.90
CA HIS A 95 -15.64 -12.44 -3.67
C HIS A 95 -15.48 -12.01 -5.12
N PHE A 96 -15.43 -12.99 -6.02
CA PHE A 96 -15.30 -12.76 -7.46
C PHE A 96 -16.62 -13.01 -8.18
N ILE A 97 -16.92 -12.15 -9.14
CA ILE A 97 -18.02 -12.33 -10.08
C ILE A 97 -17.41 -12.55 -11.47
N SER A 98 -17.75 -13.66 -12.12
CA SER A 98 -17.39 -13.90 -13.51
C SER A 98 -18.21 -13.01 -14.43
N ALA A 99 -17.58 -12.41 -15.45
CA ALA A 99 -18.31 -11.67 -16.45
C ALA A 99 -19.22 -12.61 -17.27
N PRO A 100 -20.47 -12.22 -17.59
CA PRO A 100 -21.37 -13.02 -18.43
C PRO A 100 -20.77 -13.27 -19.83
N GLN A 101 -20.08 -12.29 -20.38
CA GLN A 101 -19.34 -12.38 -21.62
C GLN A 101 -17.88 -12.07 -21.34
N LYS A 102 -17.03 -13.11 -21.40
CA LYS A 102 -15.60 -13.00 -21.14
C LYS A 102 -14.92 -12.38 -22.36
N SER A 103 -14.27 -11.23 -22.16
CA SER A 103 -13.41 -10.59 -23.14
C SER A 103 -11.98 -10.46 -22.60
N ALA A 104 -11.04 -10.04 -23.47
CA ALA A 104 -9.68 -9.77 -23.04
C ALA A 104 -9.61 -8.66 -21.98
N GLU A 105 -10.53 -7.69 -22.06
CA GLU A 105 -10.57 -6.50 -21.19
C GLU A 105 -11.42 -6.72 -19.93
N SER A 106 -12.43 -7.59 -19.97
CA SER A 106 -13.31 -7.88 -18.84
C SER A 106 -13.54 -9.37 -18.71
N TYR A 107 -12.88 -9.98 -17.74
CA TYR A 107 -13.01 -11.40 -17.44
C TYR A 107 -13.90 -11.66 -16.22
N GLY A 108 -13.92 -10.73 -15.30
CA GLY A 108 -14.72 -10.76 -14.08
C GLY A 108 -14.51 -9.51 -13.25
N SER A 109 -15.06 -9.50 -12.05
CA SER A 109 -14.91 -8.39 -11.10
C SER A 109 -14.65 -8.93 -9.70
N LEU A 110 -13.92 -8.16 -8.90
CA LEU A 110 -13.74 -8.37 -7.47
C LEU A 110 -14.67 -7.42 -6.70
N ILE A 111 -15.44 -7.95 -5.76
CA ILE A 111 -16.26 -7.17 -4.84
C ILE A 111 -15.35 -6.67 -3.71
N LEU A 112 -15.26 -5.36 -3.55
CA LEU A 112 -14.49 -4.75 -2.44
C LEU A 112 -15.35 -4.57 -1.19
N ASP A 113 -16.54 -4.03 -1.38
CA ASP A 113 -17.60 -3.83 -0.36
C ASP A 113 -18.96 -3.84 -1.06
N ASP A 114 -20.06 -3.66 -0.31
CA ASP A 114 -21.44 -3.79 -0.81
C ASP A 114 -21.75 -2.91 -2.04
N ASN A 115 -20.99 -1.83 -2.24
CA ASN A 115 -21.24 -0.86 -3.31
C ASN A 115 -20.12 -0.72 -4.32
N ARG A 116 -18.95 -1.34 -4.10
CA ARG A 116 -17.77 -1.16 -4.97
C ARG A 116 -17.30 -2.47 -5.54
N THR A 117 -17.22 -2.51 -6.86
CA THR A 117 -16.59 -3.61 -7.59
C THR A 117 -15.46 -3.07 -8.45
N VAL A 118 -14.46 -3.90 -8.68
CA VAL A 118 -13.34 -3.58 -9.57
C VAL A 118 -13.32 -4.60 -10.70
N ALA A 119 -13.45 -4.11 -11.94
CA ALA A 119 -13.33 -4.94 -13.12
C ALA A 119 -11.90 -5.47 -13.26
N LEU A 120 -11.77 -6.73 -13.65
CA LEU A 120 -10.52 -7.42 -13.79
C LEU A 120 -10.43 -8.07 -15.19
N ASN A 121 -9.29 -7.90 -15.84
CA ASN A 121 -8.97 -8.71 -17.00
C ASN A 121 -8.58 -10.13 -16.58
N ARG A 122 -8.36 -11.03 -17.55
CA ARG A 122 -8.06 -12.44 -17.26
C ARG A 122 -6.79 -12.63 -16.41
N VAL A 123 -5.76 -11.83 -16.65
CA VAL A 123 -4.49 -11.93 -15.92
C VAL A 123 -4.68 -11.46 -14.48
N GLN A 124 -5.32 -10.32 -14.30
CA GLN A 124 -5.62 -9.73 -12.98
C GLN A 124 -6.53 -10.64 -12.15
N PHE A 125 -7.57 -11.21 -12.77
CA PHE A 125 -8.46 -12.18 -12.14
C PHE A 125 -7.70 -13.40 -11.61
N ARG A 126 -6.77 -13.93 -12.41
CA ARG A 126 -5.88 -15.04 -12.02
C ARG A 126 -4.91 -14.63 -10.91
N ASN A 127 -4.27 -13.46 -11.04
CA ASN A 127 -3.27 -12.98 -10.06
C ASN A 127 -3.83 -12.84 -8.64
N LEU A 128 -5.13 -12.54 -8.54
CA LEU A 128 -5.81 -12.38 -7.26
C LEU A 128 -6.50 -13.68 -6.78
N GLY A 129 -6.31 -14.79 -7.48
CA GLY A 129 -6.86 -16.09 -7.06
C GLY A 129 -8.27 -16.38 -7.56
N GLY A 130 -8.85 -15.56 -8.45
CA GLY A 130 -10.23 -15.76 -8.94
C GLY A 130 -10.45 -17.04 -9.78
N LEU A 131 -9.40 -17.79 -10.09
CA LEU A 131 -9.49 -19.12 -10.70
C LEU A 131 -9.36 -20.27 -9.69
N LEU A 132 -9.07 -19.97 -8.42
CA LEU A 132 -8.97 -20.95 -7.35
C LEU A 132 -10.38 -21.35 -6.85
N PRO A 133 -10.53 -22.52 -6.22
CA PRO A 133 -11.76 -22.88 -5.49
C PRO A 133 -12.13 -21.82 -4.47
N GLN A 134 -13.42 -21.60 -4.22
CA GLN A 134 -13.89 -20.59 -3.26
C GLN A 134 -13.24 -20.69 -1.87
N ALA A 135 -12.96 -21.92 -1.42
CA ALA A 135 -12.29 -22.17 -0.15
C ALA A 135 -10.83 -21.61 -0.07
N GLU A 136 -10.26 -21.19 -1.20
CA GLU A 136 -8.89 -20.70 -1.28
C GLU A 136 -8.82 -19.21 -1.69
N GLN A 137 -9.97 -18.55 -1.77
CA GLN A 137 -10.07 -17.15 -2.20
C GLN A 137 -9.99 -16.19 -1.01
N TYR A 138 -8.83 -16.17 -0.35
CA TYR A 138 -8.54 -15.27 0.76
C TYR A 138 -7.27 -14.46 0.49
N VAL A 139 -7.20 -13.27 1.08
CA VAL A 139 -5.90 -12.55 1.16
C VAL A 139 -4.96 -13.37 2.03
N PRO A 140 -3.79 -13.79 1.53
CA PRO A 140 -2.87 -14.63 2.30
C PRO A 140 -2.40 -13.96 3.59
N THR A 141 -2.09 -14.76 4.63
CA THR A 141 -1.52 -14.27 5.88
C THR A 141 -0.21 -13.53 5.62
N GLY A 142 -0.03 -12.37 6.23
CA GLY A 142 1.13 -11.49 6.01
C GLY A 142 1.05 -10.63 4.76
N PHE A 143 -0.11 -10.59 4.08
CA PHE A 143 -0.32 -9.79 2.88
C PHE A 143 -1.56 -8.91 2.99
N ILE A 144 -1.60 -7.89 2.12
CA ILE A 144 -2.78 -7.05 1.91
C ILE A 144 -3.10 -6.97 0.42
N LEU A 145 -4.33 -6.62 0.11
CA LEU A 145 -4.74 -6.15 -1.20
C LEU A 145 -4.67 -4.63 -1.22
N ALA A 146 -3.81 -4.08 -2.04
CA ALA A 146 -3.58 -2.65 -2.14
C ALA A 146 -3.93 -2.15 -3.55
N LEU A 147 -4.88 -1.22 -3.67
CA LEU A 147 -5.36 -0.69 -4.94
C LEU A 147 -5.16 0.82 -5.02
N GLY A 148 -4.99 1.32 -6.23
CA GLY A 148 -5.07 2.75 -6.51
C GLY A 148 -6.52 3.23 -6.55
N ASP A 149 -6.75 4.45 -6.11
CA ASP A 149 -8.08 5.06 -6.14
C ASP A 149 -8.53 5.35 -7.58
N ASN A 150 -7.58 5.58 -8.51
CA ASN A 150 -7.83 5.67 -9.94
C ASN A 150 -7.63 4.31 -10.62
N ALA A 151 -8.70 3.54 -10.71
CA ALA A 151 -8.65 2.17 -11.22
C ALA A 151 -8.10 2.05 -12.65
N THR A 152 -8.29 3.07 -13.49
CA THR A 152 -7.90 3.06 -14.91
C THR A 152 -6.43 3.39 -15.13
N GLN A 153 -5.81 4.14 -14.21
CA GLN A 153 -4.42 4.59 -14.32
C GLN A 153 -3.51 4.01 -13.21
N SER A 154 -3.97 2.96 -12.55
CA SER A 154 -3.23 2.33 -11.46
C SER A 154 -2.65 0.98 -11.86
N ARG A 155 -1.33 0.86 -11.71
CA ARG A 155 -0.67 -0.44 -11.58
C ARG A 155 -0.56 -0.78 -10.10
N ASP A 156 -1.25 -1.83 -9.67
CA ASP A 156 -1.43 -2.18 -8.25
C ASP A 156 -1.57 -3.71 -8.05
N SER A 157 -2.13 -4.15 -6.93
CA SER A 157 -2.28 -5.57 -6.61
C SER A 157 -2.99 -6.39 -7.71
N ARG A 158 -3.78 -5.78 -8.56
CA ARG A 158 -4.39 -6.47 -9.70
C ARG A 158 -3.33 -6.99 -10.67
N ASP A 159 -2.22 -6.26 -10.81
CA ASP A 159 -1.18 -6.54 -11.80
C ASP A 159 -0.05 -7.41 -11.23
N TYR A 160 0.36 -7.17 -9.98
CA TYR A 160 1.51 -7.86 -9.36
C TYR A 160 1.13 -8.74 -8.15
N GLY A 161 -0.18 -8.88 -7.84
CA GLY A 161 -0.65 -9.69 -6.72
C GLY A 161 -0.62 -8.97 -5.37
N PHE A 162 -0.73 -9.74 -4.31
CA PHE A 162 -0.80 -9.21 -2.94
C PHE A 162 0.52 -8.56 -2.50
N VAL A 163 0.41 -7.53 -1.67
CA VAL A 163 1.55 -6.78 -1.12
C VAL A 163 1.91 -7.35 0.24
N SER A 164 3.16 -7.77 0.41
CA SER A 164 3.64 -8.22 1.71
C SER A 164 3.62 -7.08 2.73
N VAL A 165 3.11 -7.35 3.92
CA VAL A 165 3.11 -6.40 5.03
C VAL A 165 4.53 -5.99 5.43
N ASP A 166 5.52 -6.84 5.20
CA ASP A 166 6.93 -6.54 5.47
C ASP A 166 7.51 -5.45 4.55
N SER A 167 6.94 -5.29 3.35
CA SER A 167 7.36 -4.26 2.41
C SER A 167 6.78 -2.87 2.71
N ILE A 168 5.85 -2.76 3.67
CA ILE A 168 5.17 -1.50 3.99
C ILE A 168 6.08 -0.62 4.83
N CYS A 169 6.38 0.56 4.33
CA CYS A 169 7.30 1.53 4.94
C CYS A 169 6.60 2.53 5.87
N GLY A 170 5.28 2.59 5.84
CA GLY A 170 4.49 3.49 6.69
C GLY A 170 3.11 3.77 6.11
N ARG A 171 2.39 4.64 6.80
CA ARG A 171 1.03 5.08 6.46
C ARG A 171 1.00 6.59 6.25
N LEU A 172 0.15 7.08 5.36
CA LEU A 172 -0.15 8.51 5.28
C LEU A 172 -0.80 8.97 6.59
N LEU A 173 -0.41 10.15 7.07
CA LEU A 173 -0.97 10.73 8.30
C LEU A 173 -2.41 11.20 8.12
N TRP A 174 -2.76 11.65 6.92
CA TRP A 174 -4.12 12.06 6.53
C TRP A 174 -4.39 11.64 5.09
N ASN A 175 -5.63 11.28 4.83
CA ASN A 175 -6.19 10.95 3.53
C ASN A 175 -7.09 12.06 3.04
#